data_767fce28ce7b265b629ba0d0eef4b0f7
#
_entry.id   767fce28ce7b265b629ba0d0eef4b0f7
#
_cell.length_a   1.000
_cell.length_b   1.000
_cell.length_c   1.000
_cell.angle_alpha   90.00
_cell.angle_beta   90.00
_cell.angle_gamma   90.00
#
_symmetry.space_group_name_H-M   'P 1'
#
loop_
_entity.id
_entity.type
_entity.pdbx_description
1 polymer ?
#
loop_
_entity_poly.entity_id
_entity_poly.type
_entity_poly.pdbx_seq_one_letter_code
_entity_poly.pdbx_strand_id
1 'polypeptide(L)'
;MDRPQYVNWIVREDGVVFEDQQPLNCYRLSYVRDDAILDDWALHIRKQYVPDGELEEDAALNKLTVEEYLRQYIIPQKGEPFGPTARSNDISEILFADLFEFILNYEVPRCKQHNRSGKNESEHGTDIIAYRFF
;
A
#
# COMPACT_ATOMS: atom_id res chain seq x y z
N MET A 1 4.72 -7.32 -9.44
CA MET A 1 3.62 -6.32 -9.42
C MET A 1 3.99 -5.14 -10.31
N ASP A 2 3.02 -4.57 -10.99
CA ASP A 2 3.29 -3.41 -11.85
C ASP A 2 3.62 -2.18 -11.01
N ARG A 3 4.62 -1.42 -11.44
CA ARG A 3 5.06 -0.21 -10.76
C ARG A 3 4.01 0.90 -10.93
N PRO A 4 3.41 1.42 -9.85
CA PRO A 4 2.46 2.52 -9.95
C PRO A 4 3.16 3.83 -10.27
N GLN A 5 2.47 4.73 -10.96
CA GLN A 5 3.06 5.97 -11.47
C GLN A 5 3.50 6.94 -10.35
N TYR A 6 2.80 6.95 -9.21
CA TYR A 6 3.14 7.82 -8.08
C TYR A 6 4.55 7.60 -7.53
N VAL A 7 5.14 6.42 -7.77
CA VAL A 7 6.53 6.13 -7.36
C VAL A 7 7.53 7.12 -7.97
N ASN A 8 7.18 7.75 -9.11
CA ASN A 8 7.98 8.81 -9.71
C ASN A 8 8.00 10.11 -8.87
N TRP A 9 7.10 10.26 -7.90
CA TRP A 9 7.13 11.36 -6.93
C TRP A 9 8.11 11.11 -5.78
N ILE A 10 8.62 9.89 -5.64
CA ILE A 10 9.61 9.56 -4.61
C ILE A 10 10.99 9.99 -5.12
N VAL A 11 11.55 11.02 -4.49
CA VAL A 11 12.82 11.61 -4.84
C VAL A 11 13.84 11.29 -3.77
N ARG A 12 15.00 10.76 -4.20
CA ARG A 12 16.15 10.58 -3.32
C ARG A 12 16.87 11.90 -3.13
N GLU A 13 17.14 12.25 -1.88
CA GLU A 13 17.98 13.38 -1.51
C GLU A 13 19.35 12.88 -1.06
N ASP A 14 20.38 13.15 -1.85
CA ASP A 14 21.76 12.80 -1.52
C ASP A 14 22.42 13.91 -0.68
N GLY A 15 23.45 13.54 0.11
CA GLY A 15 24.27 14.48 0.83
C GLY A 15 23.69 14.98 2.15
N VAL A 16 22.62 14.37 2.65
CA VAL A 16 22.13 14.63 4.02
C VAL A 16 23.09 13.95 5.00
N VAL A 17 23.73 14.77 5.86
CA VAL A 17 24.69 14.32 6.87
C VAL A 17 24.19 14.76 8.23
N PHE A 18 24.11 13.82 9.18
CA PHE A 18 23.79 14.14 10.58
C PHE A 18 25.03 14.56 11.38
N GLU A 19 24.81 15.05 12.60
CA GLU A 19 25.88 15.55 13.48
C GLU A 19 26.98 14.52 13.75
N ASP A 20 26.67 13.23 13.68
CA ASP A 20 27.63 12.13 13.80
C ASP A 20 28.38 11.81 12.50
N GLN A 21 28.18 12.61 11.46
CA GLN A 21 28.78 12.49 10.12
C GLN A 21 28.42 11.18 9.40
N GLN A 22 27.37 10.48 9.82
CA GLN A 22 26.86 9.30 9.12
C GLN A 22 26.04 9.73 7.89
N PRO A 23 26.35 9.23 6.68
CA PRO A 23 25.54 9.52 5.51
C PRO A 23 24.20 8.83 5.62
N LEU A 24 23.10 9.57 5.37
CA LEU A 24 21.74 9.04 5.30
C LEU A 24 21.21 9.13 3.88
N ASN A 25 20.56 8.04 3.45
CA ASN A 25 19.73 8.05 2.26
C ASN A 25 18.33 8.54 2.65
N CYS A 26 17.99 9.75 2.21
CA CYS A 26 16.68 10.33 2.44
C CYS A 26 15.82 10.23 1.18
N TYR A 27 14.56 9.87 1.35
CA TYR A 27 13.57 9.83 0.28
C TYR A 27 12.42 10.76 0.65
N ARG A 28 11.99 11.56 -0.31
CA ARG A 28 10.90 12.51 -0.14
C ARG A 28 9.83 12.26 -1.18
N LEU A 29 8.57 12.25 -0.75
CA LEU A 29 7.43 12.24 -1.66
C LEU A 29 7.16 13.67 -2.14
N SER A 30 7.52 13.95 -3.39
CA SER A 30 7.29 15.24 -4.05
C SER A 30 5.97 15.21 -4.80
N TYR A 31 4.88 15.40 -4.05
CA TYR A 31 3.53 15.35 -4.59
C TYR A 31 3.23 16.52 -5.54
N VAL A 32 2.73 16.18 -6.72
CA VAL A 32 2.11 17.13 -7.65
C VAL A 32 0.73 16.57 -8.01
N ARG A 33 -0.33 17.36 -7.83
CA ARG A 33 -1.67 16.90 -8.12
C ARG A 33 -1.82 16.49 -9.58
N ASP A 34 -2.12 15.24 -9.80
CA ASP A 34 -2.44 14.64 -11.09
C ASP A 34 -3.49 13.56 -10.84
N ASP A 35 -4.71 13.81 -11.34
CA ASP A 35 -5.83 12.94 -11.04
C ASP A 35 -5.65 11.55 -11.67
N ALA A 36 -4.98 11.44 -12.84
CA ALA A 36 -4.69 10.14 -13.45
C ALA A 36 -3.70 9.31 -12.62
N ILE A 37 -2.68 9.95 -12.05
CA ILE A 37 -1.73 9.28 -11.15
C ILE A 37 -2.40 8.89 -9.83
N LEU A 38 -3.30 9.70 -9.32
CA LEU A 38 -4.07 9.39 -8.11
C LEU A 38 -5.00 8.19 -8.33
N ASP A 39 -5.66 8.10 -9.48
CA ASP A 39 -6.51 6.97 -9.84
C ASP A 39 -5.69 5.68 -9.99
N ASP A 40 -4.54 5.75 -10.65
CA ASP A 40 -3.58 4.64 -10.78
C ASP A 40 -3.11 4.16 -9.38
N TRP A 41 -2.76 5.09 -8.49
CA TRP A 41 -2.35 4.76 -7.13
C TRP A 41 -3.49 4.17 -6.30
N ALA A 42 -4.70 4.70 -6.40
CA ALA A 42 -5.88 4.15 -5.74
C ALA A 42 -6.16 2.72 -6.21
N LEU A 43 -6.05 2.44 -7.52
CA LEU A 43 -6.19 1.09 -8.05
C LEU A 43 -5.08 0.16 -7.54
N HIS A 44 -3.84 0.62 -7.49
CA HIS A 44 -2.71 -0.13 -6.94
C HIS A 44 -2.95 -0.51 -5.46
N ILE A 45 -3.41 0.44 -4.64
CA ILE A 45 -3.78 0.19 -3.23
C ILE A 45 -4.91 -0.82 -3.14
N ARG A 46 -5.98 -0.67 -3.93
CA ARG A 46 -7.12 -1.60 -3.93
C ARG A 46 -6.68 -3.04 -4.23
N LYS A 47 -5.76 -3.23 -5.17
CA LYS A 47 -5.23 -4.55 -5.54
C LYS A 47 -4.46 -5.25 -4.42
N GLN A 48 -3.94 -4.51 -3.42
CA GLN A 48 -3.32 -5.10 -2.24
C GLN A 48 -4.35 -5.79 -1.32
N TYR A 49 -5.59 -5.30 -1.32
CA TYR A 49 -6.67 -5.87 -0.48
C TYR A 49 -7.32 -7.10 -1.10
N VAL A 50 -7.58 -7.07 -2.39
CA VAL A 50 -8.21 -8.18 -3.11
C VAL A 50 -7.76 -8.23 -4.57
N PRO A 51 -7.33 -9.40 -5.07
CA PRO A 51 -6.99 -9.58 -6.48
C PRO A 51 -8.19 -9.36 -7.42
N ASP A 52 -7.95 -8.87 -8.62
CA ASP A 52 -8.99 -8.60 -9.62
C ASP A 52 -9.85 -9.84 -9.92
N GLY A 53 -9.22 -11.02 -10.03
CA GLY A 53 -9.90 -12.27 -10.35
C GLY A 53 -10.88 -12.77 -9.28
N GLU A 54 -10.73 -12.32 -8.03
CA GLU A 54 -11.60 -12.70 -6.92
C GLU A 54 -12.70 -11.68 -6.67
N LEU A 55 -12.46 -10.42 -6.96
CA LEU A 55 -13.30 -9.29 -6.57
C LEU A 55 -14.72 -9.36 -7.14
N GLU A 56 -14.86 -9.62 -8.43
CA GLU A 56 -16.17 -9.68 -9.09
C GLU A 56 -16.98 -10.89 -8.63
N GLU A 57 -16.32 -12.03 -8.45
CA GLU A 57 -16.95 -13.27 -7.98
C GLU A 57 -17.44 -13.10 -6.54
N ASP A 58 -16.62 -12.58 -5.66
CA ASP A 58 -16.96 -12.37 -4.25
C ASP A 58 -18.10 -11.36 -4.10
N ALA A 59 -18.08 -10.27 -4.86
CA ALA A 59 -19.16 -9.30 -4.87
C ALA A 59 -20.50 -9.94 -5.33
N ALA A 60 -20.47 -10.73 -6.40
CA ALA A 60 -21.64 -11.42 -6.93
C ALA A 60 -22.18 -12.45 -5.94
N LEU A 61 -21.33 -13.22 -5.27
CA LEU A 61 -21.73 -14.18 -4.23
C LEU A 61 -22.44 -13.50 -3.06
N ASN A 62 -22.03 -12.28 -2.72
CA ASN A 62 -22.65 -11.48 -1.66
C ASN A 62 -23.86 -10.65 -2.15
N LYS A 63 -24.24 -10.76 -3.42
CA LYS A 63 -25.33 -10.00 -4.05
C LYS A 63 -25.13 -8.47 -3.94
N LEU A 64 -23.90 -8.03 -4.07
CA LEU A 64 -23.49 -6.62 -4.00
C LEU A 64 -22.82 -6.20 -5.30
N THR A 65 -22.79 -4.89 -5.56
CA THR A 65 -21.86 -4.33 -6.53
C THR A 65 -20.43 -4.43 -6.02
N VAL A 66 -19.45 -4.35 -6.91
CA VAL A 66 -18.03 -4.34 -6.54
C VAL A 66 -17.71 -3.22 -5.55
N GLU A 67 -18.25 -2.01 -5.78
CA GLU A 67 -18.06 -0.86 -4.88
C GLU A 67 -18.65 -1.10 -3.49
N GLU A 68 -19.88 -1.62 -3.42
CA GLU A 68 -20.54 -1.95 -2.16
C GLU A 68 -19.78 -3.03 -1.38
N TYR A 69 -19.32 -4.08 -2.08
CA TYR A 69 -18.53 -5.14 -1.48
C TYR A 69 -17.21 -4.63 -0.91
N LEU A 70 -16.45 -3.85 -1.67
CA LEU A 70 -15.21 -3.23 -1.21
C LEU A 70 -15.43 -2.35 0.03
N ARG A 71 -16.45 -1.52 0.00
CA ARG A 71 -16.78 -0.61 1.09
C ARG A 71 -17.25 -1.33 2.35
N GLN A 72 -18.06 -2.36 2.20
CA GLN A 72 -18.67 -3.05 3.33
C GLN A 72 -17.75 -4.07 3.98
N TYR A 73 -16.96 -4.82 3.19
CA TYR A 73 -16.22 -5.98 3.69
C TYR A 73 -14.70 -5.88 3.61
N ILE A 74 -14.15 -5.03 2.76
CA ILE A 74 -12.73 -5.10 2.40
C ILE A 74 -11.95 -3.88 2.90
N ILE A 75 -12.33 -2.68 2.50
CA ILE A 75 -11.56 -1.47 2.75
C ILE A 75 -12.06 -0.76 4.00
N PRO A 76 -11.20 -0.52 5.01
CA PRO A 76 -11.58 0.23 6.21
C PRO A 76 -12.16 1.60 5.87
N GLN A 77 -13.31 1.96 6.47
CA GLN A 77 -14.03 3.18 6.16
C GLN A 77 -13.87 4.23 7.27
N LYS A 78 -13.96 5.51 6.90
CA LYS A 78 -13.78 6.65 7.81
C LYS A 78 -14.78 6.66 8.99
N GLY A 79 -16.00 6.18 8.76
CA GLY A 79 -17.08 6.15 9.77
C GLY A 79 -17.07 4.91 10.67
N GLU A 80 -16.17 3.97 10.48
CA GLU A 80 -16.11 2.72 11.25
C GLU A 80 -15.17 2.85 12.46
N PRO A 81 -15.44 2.16 13.57
CA PRO A 81 -14.52 2.06 14.68
C PRO A 81 -13.16 1.51 14.21
N PHE A 82 -12.09 2.21 14.55
CA PHE A 82 -10.70 1.90 14.10
C PHE A 82 -10.46 1.95 12.58
N GLY A 83 -11.48 2.22 11.76
CA GLY A 83 -11.36 2.29 10.31
C GLY A 83 -10.30 3.28 9.82
N PRO A 84 -10.29 4.55 10.28
CA PRO A 84 -9.26 5.52 9.91
C PRO A 84 -7.84 5.07 10.26
N THR A 85 -7.65 4.48 11.44
CA THR A 85 -6.35 3.97 11.90
C THR A 85 -5.90 2.79 11.05
N ALA A 86 -6.77 1.81 10.82
CA ALA A 86 -6.47 0.65 9.98
C ALA A 86 -6.08 1.07 8.56
N ARG A 87 -6.85 1.99 7.96
CA ARG A 87 -6.56 2.50 6.61
C ARG A 87 -5.24 3.26 6.53
N SER A 88 -4.94 4.09 7.53
CA SER A 88 -3.67 4.81 7.59
C SER A 88 -2.48 3.87 7.71
N ASN A 89 -2.59 2.85 8.53
CA ASN A 89 -1.55 1.81 8.68
C ASN A 89 -1.35 1.05 7.37
N ASP A 90 -2.43 0.61 6.73
CA ASP A 90 -2.37 -0.11 5.46
C ASP A 90 -1.67 0.70 4.37
N ILE A 91 -2.04 1.97 4.21
CA ILE A 91 -1.43 2.85 3.22
C ILE A 91 0.05 3.05 3.51
N SER A 92 0.43 3.23 4.77
CA SER A 92 1.83 3.36 5.16
C SER A 92 2.64 2.09 4.86
N GLU A 93 2.12 0.93 5.17
CA GLU A 93 2.77 -0.35 4.87
C GLU A 93 2.92 -0.58 3.37
N ILE A 94 1.89 -0.27 2.57
CA ILE A 94 1.94 -0.37 1.12
C ILE A 94 2.99 0.59 0.54
N LEU A 95 3.03 1.84 1.03
CA LEU A 95 4.02 2.83 0.61
C LEU A 95 5.45 2.37 0.88
N PHE A 96 5.73 1.83 2.06
CA PHE A 96 7.05 1.30 2.39
C PHE A 96 7.39 0.05 1.58
N ALA A 97 6.42 -0.84 1.35
CA ALA A 97 6.60 -1.99 0.47
C ALA A 97 6.97 -1.56 -0.95
N ASP A 98 6.29 -0.53 -1.48
CA ASP A 98 6.59 0.05 -2.79
C ASP A 98 7.99 0.68 -2.85
N LEU A 99 8.42 1.35 -1.79
CA LEU A 99 9.79 1.88 -1.68
C LEU A 99 10.82 0.76 -1.76
N PHE A 100 10.64 -0.31 -1.00
CA PHE A 100 11.55 -1.46 -1.04
C PHE A 100 11.57 -2.14 -2.41
N GLU A 101 10.40 -2.36 -3.02
CA GLU A 101 10.31 -3.07 -4.30
C GLU A 101 10.80 -2.22 -5.47
N PHE A 102 10.25 -1.01 -5.64
CA PHE A 102 10.44 -0.22 -6.86
C PHE A 102 11.62 0.75 -6.83
N ILE A 103 12.08 1.15 -5.65
CA ILE A 103 13.21 2.07 -5.48
C ILE A 103 14.47 1.34 -5.05
N LEU A 104 14.36 0.43 -4.09
CA LEU A 104 15.50 -0.29 -3.52
C LEU A 104 15.75 -1.65 -4.19
N ASN A 105 14.87 -2.08 -5.10
CA ASN A 105 14.97 -3.33 -5.87
C ASN A 105 15.06 -4.59 -5.00
N TYR A 106 14.19 -4.66 -3.99
CA TYR A 106 13.96 -5.87 -3.21
C TYR A 106 12.73 -6.63 -3.74
N GLU A 107 12.70 -7.93 -3.48
CA GLU A 107 11.47 -8.71 -3.63
C GLU A 107 10.61 -8.53 -2.37
N VAL A 108 9.34 -8.20 -2.55
CA VAL A 108 8.43 -7.93 -1.43
C VAL A 108 7.15 -8.77 -1.60
N PRO A 109 6.91 -9.76 -0.73
CA PRO A 109 5.62 -10.46 -0.70
C PRO A 109 4.47 -9.50 -0.34
N ARG A 110 3.38 -9.56 -1.13
CA ARG A 110 2.25 -8.64 -1.05
C ARG A 110 0.97 -9.37 -0.65
N CYS A 111 0.91 -9.91 0.57
CA CYS A 111 -0.23 -10.71 1.00
C CYS A 111 -0.88 -10.24 2.32
N LYS A 112 -0.30 -9.27 3.01
CA LYS A 112 -0.74 -8.91 4.37
C LYS A 112 -2.16 -8.34 4.40
N GLN A 113 -2.48 -7.38 3.54
CA GLN A 113 -3.82 -6.77 3.50
C GLN A 113 -4.89 -7.72 2.98
N HIS A 114 -4.53 -8.64 2.08
CA HIS A 114 -5.43 -9.65 1.53
C HIS A 114 -5.79 -10.75 2.54
N ASN A 115 -4.82 -11.17 3.34
CA ASN A 115 -4.96 -12.32 4.26
C ASN A 115 -5.37 -11.93 5.68
N ARG A 116 -5.85 -10.72 5.91
CA ARG A 116 -6.26 -10.31 7.26
C ARG A 116 -7.54 -11.00 7.72
N SER A 117 -7.66 -11.22 9.02
CA SER A 117 -8.82 -11.89 9.65
C SER A 117 -10.03 -10.97 9.80
N GLY A 118 -9.82 -9.66 9.89
CA GLY A 118 -10.88 -8.67 10.03
C GLY A 118 -10.59 -7.38 9.28
N LYS A 119 -11.63 -6.75 8.75
CA LYS A 119 -11.55 -5.53 7.91
C LYS A 119 -10.79 -4.38 8.59
N ASN A 120 -11.06 -4.14 9.86
CA ASN A 120 -10.49 -3.04 10.65
C ASN A 120 -9.42 -3.53 11.64
N GLU A 121 -8.91 -4.74 11.45
CA GLU A 121 -7.90 -5.35 12.29
C GLU A 121 -6.56 -5.39 11.56
N SER A 122 -5.49 -5.08 12.26
CA SER A 122 -4.14 -5.30 11.75
C SER A 122 -3.70 -6.72 12.09
N GLU A 123 -3.18 -7.44 11.09
CA GLU A 123 -2.56 -8.73 11.35
C GLU A 123 -1.30 -8.56 12.21
N HIS A 124 -1.15 -9.43 13.19
CA HIS A 124 0.04 -9.48 14.03
C HIS A 124 1.22 -10.05 13.23
N GLY A 125 2.40 -9.52 13.47
CA GLY A 125 3.63 -10.01 12.86
C GLY A 125 4.51 -8.90 12.30
N THR A 126 5.42 -9.27 11.40
CA THR A 126 6.32 -8.34 10.74
C THR A 126 5.55 -7.48 9.74
N ASP A 127 5.75 -6.17 9.79
CA ASP A 127 5.04 -5.23 8.94
C ASP A 127 5.43 -5.35 7.47
N ILE A 128 6.74 -5.50 7.21
CA ILE A 128 7.26 -5.68 5.85
C ILE A 128 8.36 -6.73 5.87
N ILE A 129 8.30 -7.63 4.89
CA ILE A 129 9.39 -8.55 4.58
C ILE A 129 9.91 -8.17 3.20
N ALA A 130 11.20 -7.90 3.12
CA ALA A 130 11.86 -7.59 1.85
C ALA A 130 13.16 -8.39 1.77
N TYR A 131 13.44 -9.03 0.64
CA TYR A 131 14.66 -9.81 0.44
C TYR A 131 15.26 -9.59 -0.94
N ARG A 132 16.54 -9.87 -1.07
CA ARG A 132 17.27 -9.79 -2.32
C ARG A 132 18.35 -10.86 -2.35
N PHE A 133 18.45 -11.57 -3.47
CA PHE A 133 19.54 -12.49 -3.72
C PHE A 133 20.78 -11.74 -4.22
N PHE A 134 21.92 -12.13 -3.75
CA PHE A 134 23.21 -11.59 -4.15
C PHE A 134 23.94 -12.56 -5.08
#